data_853f67f490535741e225a34eb54cde04
#
_entry.id   853f67f490535741e225a34eb54cde04
#
_cell.length_a   1.000
_cell.length_b   1.000
_cell.length_c   1.000
_cell.angle_alpha   90.00
_cell.angle_beta   90.00
_cell.angle_gamma   90.00
#
_symmetry.space_group_name_H-M   'P 1'
#
loop_
_entity.id
_entity.type
_entity.pdbx_description
1 polymer ?
#
loop_
_entity_poly.entity_id
_entity_poly.type
_entity_poly.pdbx_seq_one_letter_code
_entity_poly.pdbx_strand_id
1 'polypeptide(L)'
;MGEAMIVFLRSLRAKALALFVVISFLILAGCGGSTTTSTTPTTGTSTPSNSSITLKVGGKLDTEAQLLTKMYALLLKKAGFNVVERAALGTNAVVFNAITSGQIDLYPEFTATGLAKLGIPTTNDPQKDYQAVKQGFESKYQITWLDPAPLNDTYGVCTTQAKAQQLGVTSISQLAPKASSLTIATPPDGKQYGVDVVKSVYGITFKGVTTYNEEGLTFPAVMSGAQDLNICYTTAALIAKDNFVLLNDDKNAFPAYNPAPIVRDDILQKAPGIKDALNPLAPKLTTQVSQQLQAKVVGGQSVTQVATDWLKSQGLL
;
A
#
# COMPACT_ATOMS: atom_id res chain seq x y z
N MET A 1 32.83 -26.87 -37.16
CA MET A 1 31.81 -26.77 -38.22
C MET A 1 30.91 -25.66 -37.77
N GLY A 2 30.98 -24.48 -38.22
CA GLY A 2 30.99 -23.80 -39.50
C GLY A 2 29.91 -22.79 -39.35
N GLU A 3 30.21 -21.55 -39.10
CA GLU A 3 30.37 -20.38 -39.99
C GLU A 3 29.32 -20.33 -41.14
N ALA A 4 28.87 -19.14 -41.30
CA ALA A 4 28.15 -18.50 -42.41
C ALA A 4 26.66 -18.29 -42.11
N MET A 5 26.10 -17.13 -42.11
CA MET A 5 26.22 -16.15 -43.18
C MET A 5 25.79 -14.76 -42.74
N ILE A 6 26.74 -13.84 -42.80
CA ILE A 6 26.58 -12.40 -42.91
C ILE A 6 26.16 -12.08 -44.33
N VAL A 7 25.48 -10.91 -44.50
CA VAL A 7 25.32 -10.15 -45.76
C VAL A 7 23.99 -10.35 -46.50
N PHE A 8 23.13 -9.33 -46.45
CA PHE A 8 22.65 -8.60 -47.63
C PHE A 8 21.98 -7.28 -47.17
N LEU A 9 22.72 -6.27 -47.34
CA LEU A 9 22.68 -5.03 -48.19
C LEU A 9 21.53 -4.09 -47.85
N ARG A 10 21.83 -2.90 -47.34
CA ARG A 10 22.27 -1.62 -47.98
C ARG A 10 21.54 -1.30 -49.27
N SER A 11 20.97 -0.08 -49.19
CA SER A 11 20.64 0.89 -50.25
C SER A 11 19.19 0.92 -50.72
N LEU A 12 18.56 2.06 -50.40
CA LEU A 12 18.08 2.97 -51.45
C LEU A 12 17.79 4.36 -50.85
N ARG A 13 18.70 5.26 -51.13
CA ARG A 13 18.47 6.72 -51.10
C ARG A 13 17.89 7.11 -52.48
N ALA A 14 16.87 7.95 -52.51
CA ALA A 14 16.59 8.97 -53.55
C ALA A 14 15.33 9.71 -53.12
N LYS A 15 15.40 10.98 -52.73
CA LYS A 15 15.35 12.20 -53.58
C LYS A 15 14.04 12.39 -54.36
N ALA A 16 13.27 13.42 -53.96
CA ALA A 16 12.57 14.40 -54.81
C ALA A 16 11.79 15.32 -53.85
N LEU A 17 12.17 16.56 -53.66
CA LEU A 17 12.14 17.77 -54.44
C LEU A 17 10.72 18.39 -54.56
N ALA A 18 10.58 19.47 -53.81
CA ALA A 18 9.80 20.69 -53.94
C ALA A 18 8.67 20.77 -54.98
N LEU A 19 7.53 21.33 -54.53
CA LEU A 19 6.74 22.22 -55.35
C LEU A 19 6.11 23.32 -54.49
N PHE A 20 6.62 24.55 -54.70
CA PHE A 20 6.02 25.82 -54.27
C PHE A 20 4.81 26.12 -55.14
N VAL A 21 3.67 26.47 -54.54
CA VAL A 21 2.62 27.22 -55.21
C VAL A 21 2.26 28.42 -54.38
N VAL A 22 2.72 29.56 -54.82
CA VAL A 22 2.32 30.88 -54.38
C VAL A 22 1.02 31.22 -55.12
N ILE A 23 -0.04 31.52 -54.40
CA ILE A 23 -1.19 32.23 -54.96
C ILE A 23 -1.42 33.47 -54.10
N SER A 24 -1.02 34.62 -54.69
CA SER A 24 -1.43 35.95 -54.28
C SER A 24 -2.81 36.25 -54.85
N PHE A 25 -3.74 36.75 -54.05
CA PHE A 25 -4.89 37.50 -54.55
C PHE A 25 -5.31 38.63 -53.60
N LEU A 26 -5.36 39.72 -54.20
CA LEU A 26 -5.66 41.11 -53.98
C LEU A 26 -6.74 41.47 -52.95
N ILE A 27 -6.47 42.59 -52.38
CA ILE A 27 -7.18 43.53 -51.54
C ILE A 27 -8.47 44.04 -52.17
N LEU A 28 -9.56 44.11 -51.40
CA LEU A 28 -10.59 45.11 -51.56
C LEU A 28 -10.90 45.72 -50.19
N ALA A 29 -10.69 47.01 -50.13
CA ALA A 29 -11.02 47.88 -49.02
C ALA A 29 -12.53 48.10 -48.93
N GLY A 30 -13.11 47.88 -47.74
CA GLY A 30 -14.47 48.26 -47.36
C GLY A 30 -14.45 48.92 -45.99
N CYS A 31 -14.61 50.23 -45.92
CA CYS A 31 -14.82 51.01 -44.70
C CYS A 31 -16.19 50.68 -44.10
N GLY A 32 -16.23 50.23 -42.86
CA GLY A 32 -17.43 50.13 -42.02
C GLY A 32 -17.00 50.10 -40.58
N GLY A 33 -17.16 51.19 -39.84
CA GLY A 33 -16.81 51.32 -38.45
C GLY A 33 -17.71 50.41 -37.57
N SER A 34 -17.07 49.61 -36.74
CA SER A 34 -17.70 48.95 -35.60
C SER A 34 -16.66 48.80 -34.51
N THR A 35 -17.00 49.25 -33.34
CA THR A 35 -16.26 49.20 -32.10
C THR A 35 -15.76 47.78 -31.83
N THR A 36 -14.47 47.55 -31.96
CA THR A 36 -13.80 46.31 -31.59
C THR A 36 -13.62 46.25 -30.08
N THR A 37 -14.48 45.52 -29.42
CA THR A 37 -14.18 45.01 -28.11
C THR A 37 -13.11 43.93 -28.27
N SER A 38 -11.89 44.23 -27.84
CA SER A 38 -10.77 43.29 -27.81
C SER A 38 -11.07 42.21 -26.81
N THR A 39 -11.64 41.10 -27.26
CA THR A 39 -11.65 39.84 -26.48
C THR A 39 -10.26 39.20 -26.67
N THR A 40 -9.39 39.38 -25.69
CA THR A 40 -8.19 38.58 -25.53
C THR A 40 -8.61 37.12 -25.45
N PRO A 41 -8.12 36.18 -26.30
CA PRO A 41 -8.39 34.80 -26.11
C PRO A 41 -7.64 34.36 -24.86
N THR A 42 -8.37 34.24 -23.75
CA THR A 42 -7.86 33.51 -22.58
C THR A 42 -7.73 32.06 -23.01
N THR A 43 -6.50 31.66 -23.31
CA THR A 43 -6.14 30.24 -23.45
C THR A 43 -6.31 29.61 -22.08
N GLY A 44 -7.54 29.30 -21.74
CA GLY A 44 -7.84 28.45 -20.58
C GLY A 44 -7.23 27.08 -20.85
N THR A 45 -6.11 26.78 -20.21
CA THR A 45 -5.60 25.41 -20.09
C THR A 45 -6.67 24.65 -19.33
N SER A 46 -7.58 24.02 -20.05
CA SER A 46 -8.58 23.13 -19.45
C SER A 46 -7.84 21.97 -18.83
N THR A 47 -7.75 21.92 -17.50
CA THR A 47 -7.34 20.72 -16.78
C THR A 47 -8.21 19.56 -17.29
N PRO A 48 -7.61 18.43 -17.72
CA PRO A 48 -8.39 17.30 -18.20
C PRO A 48 -9.41 16.90 -17.13
N SER A 49 -10.66 16.69 -17.55
CA SER A 49 -11.66 16.14 -16.63
C SER A 49 -11.19 14.76 -16.15
N ASN A 50 -11.28 14.49 -14.84
CA ASN A 50 -10.93 13.19 -14.27
C ASN A 50 -11.62 12.02 -14.99
N SER A 51 -12.81 12.23 -15.55
CA SER A 51 -13.56 11.21 -16.31
C SER A 51 -12.91 10.77 -17.62
N SER A 52 -11.93 11.51 -18.14
CA SER A 52 -11.15 11.11 -19.32
C SER A 52 -9.95 10.21 -18.95
N ILE A 53 -9.64 10.06 -17.66
CA ILE A 53 -8.47 9.33 -17.17
C ILE A 53 -8.92 7.98 -16.61
N THR A 54 -8.31 6.91 -17.10
CA THR A 54 -8.50 5.56 -16.56
C THR A 54 -7.30 5.18 -15.71
N LEU A 55 -7.57 4.82 -14.44
CA LEU A 55 -6.57 4.39 -13.46
C LEU A 55 -6.69 2.90 -13.19
N LYS A 56 -5.57 2.19 -13.23
CA LYS A 56 -5.48 0.76 -12.92
C LYS A 56 -4.96 0.60 -11.49
N VAL A 57 -5.85 0.23 -10.57
CA VAL A 57 -5.54 0.05 -9.14
C VAL A 57 -5.24 -1.41 -8.89
N GLY A 58 -4.02 -1.72 -8.46
CA GLY A 58 -3.58 -3.08 -8.13
C GLY A 58 -3.66 -3.39 -6.65
N GLY A 59 -3.48 -4.68 -6.29
CA GLY A 59 -3.39 -5.12 -4.91
C GLY A 59 -2.83 -6.52 -4.75
N LYS A 60 -2.35 -6.81 -3.53
CA LYS A 60 -1.82 -8.11 -3.12
C LYS A 60 -2.95 -9.10 -2.81
N LEU A 61 -2.59 -10.36 -2.47
CA LEU A 61 -3.55 -11.45 -2.26
C LEU A 61 -4.25 -11.38 -0.90
N ASP A 62 -3.60 -10.84 0.13
CA ASP A 62 -4.11 -10.82 1.49
C ASP A 62 -5.34 -9.91 1.64
N THR A 63 -6.16 -10.20 2.65
CA THR A 63 -7.44 -9.51 2.90
C THR A 63 -7.25 -8.01 3.16
N GLU A 64 -6.21 -7.63 3.87
CA GLU A 64 -5.91 -6.22 4.17
C GLU A 64 -5.61 -5.44 2.90
N ALA A 65 -4.70 -5.94 2.07
CA ALA A 65 -4.38 -5.31 0.79
C ALA A 65 -5.58 -5.24 -0.16
N GLN A 66 -6.46 -6.26 -0.16
CA GLN A 66 -7.69 -6.23 -0.94
C GLN A 66 -8.67 -5.15 -0.43
N LEU A 67 -8.80 -4.98 0.89
CA LEU A 67 -9.60 -3.91 1.50
C LEU A 67 -9.05 -2.52 1.11
N LEU A 68 -7.75 -2.30 1.27
CA LEU A 68 -7.08 -1.05 0.90
C LEU A 68 -7.24 -0.75 -0.60
N THR A 69 -7.02 -1.74 -1.47
CA THR A 69 -7.20 -1.63 -2.92
C THR A 69 -8.64 -1.22 -3.26
N LYS A 70 -9.63 -1.84 -2.62
CA LYS A 70 -11.04 -1.51 -2.82
C LYS A 70 -11.35 -0.09 -2.37
N MET A 71 -10.83 0.34 -1.22
CA MET A 71 -11.03 1.71 -0.72
C MET A 71 -10.44 2.74 -1.68
N TYR A 72 -9.22 2.52 -2.17
CA TYR A 72 -8.59 3.41 -3.17
C TYR A 72 -9.44 3.49 -4.44
N ALA A 73 -9.88 2.35 -4.96
CA ALA A 73 -10.71 2.31 -6.15
C ALA A 73 -12.03 3.08 -5.98
N LEU A 74 -12.70 2.95 -4.83
CA LEU A 74 -13.96 3.65 -4.53
C LEU A 74 -13.75 5.16 -4.41
N LEU A 75 -12.69 5.61 -3.73
CA LEU A 75 -12.39 7.02 -3.57
C LEU A 75 -12.01 7.68 -4.90
N LEU A 76 -11.23 7.00 -5.74
CA LEU A 76 -10.89 7.49 -7.07
C LEU A 76 -12.12 7.56 -7.98
N LYS A 77 -13.04 6.59 -7.92
CA LYS A 77 -14.33 6.65 -8.62
C LYS A 77 -15.16 7.84 -8.15
N LYS A 78 -15.25 8.09 -6.83
CA LYS A 78 -15.91 9.27 -6.27
C LYS A 78 -15.30 10.57 -6.78
N ALA A 79 -13.98 10.63 -6.94
CA ALA A 79 -13.27 11.77 -7.50
C ALA A 79 -13.44 11.93 -9.03
N GLY A 80 -14.24 11.06 -9.67
CA GLY A 80 -14.60 11.14 -11.08
C GLY A 80 -13.67 10.40 -12.04
N PHE A 81 -12.67 9.64 -11.56
CA PHE A 81 -11.81 8.84 -12.42
C PHE A 81 -12.50 7.56 -12.89
N ASN A 82 -12.17 7.11 -14.11
CA ASN A 82 -12.44 5.74 -14.52
C ASN A 82 -11.45 4.81 -13.83
N VAL A 83 -11.93 3.75 -13.16
CA VAL A 83 -11.08 2.86 -12.39
C VAL A 83 -11.25 1.41 -12.83
N VAL A 84 -10.14 0.80 -13.20
CA VAL A 84 -10.01 -0.65 -13.43
C VAL A 84 -9.30 -1.26 -12.21
N GLU A 85 -10.03 -2.08 -11.46
CA GLU A 85 -9.50 -2.77 -10.30
C GLU A 85 -8.81 -4.08 -10.73
N ARG A 86 -7.61 -4.29 -10.20
CA ARG A 86 -6.82 -5.51 -10.33
C ARG A 86 -6.41 -5.99 -8.93
N ALA A 87 -7.42 -6.21 -8.08
CA ALA A 87 -7.22 -6.76 -6.74
C ALA A 87 -6.67 -8.19 -6.83
N ALA A 88 -5.93 -8.60 -5.81
CA ALA A 88 -5.40 -9.96 -5.67
C ALA A 88 -4.53 -10.43 -6.87
N LEU A 89 -3.66 -9.54 -7.38
CA LEU A 89 -2.76 -9.85 -8.50
C LEU A 89 -1.72 -10.93 -8.16
N GLY A 90 -1.24 -10.95 -6.91
CA GLY A 90 -0.21 -11.90 -6.50
C GLY A 90 0.59 -11.45 -5.27
N THR A 91 1.78 -12.02 -5.14
CA THR A 91 2.73 -11.71 -4.07
C THR A 91 3.35 -10.30 -4.23
N ASN A 92 4.09 -9.83 -3.22
CA ASN A 92 4.86 -8.59 -3.26
C ASN A 92 5.68 -8.42 -4.55
N ALA A 93 6.31 -9.49 -5.05
CA ALA A 93 7.11 -9.44 -6.27
C ALA A 93 6.26 -9.23 -7.52
N VAL A 94 5.10 -9.89 -7.62
CA VAL A 94 4.20 -9.79 -8.76
C VAL A 94 3.62 -8.39 -8.88
N VAL A 95 3.11 -7.83 -7.76
CA VAL A 95 2.49 -6.50 -7.75
C VAL A 95 3.52 -5.40 -8.00
N PHE A 96 4.72 -5.53 -7.42
CA PHE A 96 5.82 -4.61 -7.68
C PHE A 96 6.26 -4.61 -9.15
N ASN A 97 6.38 -5.78 -9.78
CA ASN A 97 6.66 -5.87 -11.21
C ASN A 97 5.53 -5.25 -12.06
N ALA A 98 4.27 -5.38 -11.63
CA ALA A 98 3.14 -4.82 -12.34
C ALA A 98 3.15 -3.28 -12.35
N ILE A 99 3.52 -2.62 -11.24
CA ILE A 99 3.62 -1.15 -11.20
C ILE A 99 4.84 -0.66 -11.99
N THR A 100 5.99 -1.28 -11.84
CA THR A 100 7.22 -0.87 -12.55
C THR A 100 7.16 -1.09 -14.06
N SER A 101 6.36 -2.07 -14.52
CA SER A 101 6.10 -2.30 -15.95
C SER A 101 4.90 -1.51 -16.52
N GLY A 102 4.17 -0.73 -15.70
CA GLY A 102 2.98 0.02 -16.13
C GLY A 102 1.73 -0.82 -16.36
N GLN A 103 1.69 -2.07 -15.89
CA GLN A 103 0.47 -2.89 -15.91
C GLN A 103 -0.57 -2.38 -14.92
N ILE A 104 -0.13 -1.77 -13.81
CA ILE A 104 -0.95 -1.01 -12.86
C ILE A 104 -0.35 0.37 -12.66
N ASP A 105 -1.15 1.31 -12.17
CA ASP A 105 -0.78 2.71 -12.00
C ASP A 105 -0.50 3.06 -10.53
N LEU A 106 -1.17 2.37 -9.61
CA LEU A 106 -1.03 2.54 -8.17
C LEU A 106 -1.47 1.27 -7.42
N TYR A 107 -0.96 1.12 -6.18
CA TYR A 107 -1.42 0.10 -5.23
C TYR A 107 -1.02 0.46 -3.80
N PRO A 108 -1.62 -0.18 -2.75
CA PRO A 108 -1.16 -0.04 -1.36
C PRO A 108 0.15 -0.81 -1.15
N GLU A 109 1.21 -0.10 -0.75
CA GLU A 109 2.48 -0.71 -0.37
C GLU A 109 2.84 -0.32 1.06
N PHE A 110 3.63 -1.17 1.74
CA PHE A 110 4.01 -1.03 3.13
C PHE A 110 5.46 -0.56 3.25
N THR A 111 5.74 0.36 4.19
CA THR A 111 7.04 1.04 4.32
C THR A 111 8.21 0.07 4.42
N ALA A 112 8.16 -0.92 5.30
CA ALA A 112 9.27 -1.87 5.45
C ALA A 112 9.44 -2.78 4.21
N THR A 113 8.35 -3.15 3.51
CA THR A 113 8.44 -3.87 2.24
C THR A 113 9.13 -3.02 1.18
N GLY A 114 8.79 -1.72 1.11
CA GLY A 114 9.45 -0.77 0.21
C GLY A 114 10.94 -0.60 0.50
N LEU A 115 11.32 -0.46 1.78
CA LEU A 115 12.72 -0.40 2.20
C LEU A 115 13.50 -1.65 1.80
N ALA A 116 12.92 -2.84 1.98
CA ALA A 116 13.53 -4.09 1.54
C ALA A 116 13.77 -4.13 0.02
N LYS A 117 12.88 -3.55 -0.81
CA LYS A 117 13.09 -3.41 -2.26
C LYS A 117 14.24 -2.48 -2.62
N LEU A 118 14.54 -1.51 -1.76
CA LEU A 118 15.69 -0.60 -1.91
C LEU A 118 16.98 -1.19 -1.35
N GLY A 119 16.92 -2.27 -0.57
CA GLY A 119 18.04 -2.82 0.20
C GLY A 119 18.42 -1.95 1.40
N ILE A 120 17.49 -1.17 1.93
CA ILE A 120 17.68 -0.28 3.08
C ILE A 120 17.09 -0.98 4.31
N PRO A 121 17.85 -1.13 5.42
CA PRO A 121 17.33 -1.68 6.66
C PRO A 121 16.33 -0.70 7.31
N THR A 122 15.35 -1.23 8.04
CA THR A 122 14.44 -0.44 8.86
C THR A 122 15.18 0.18 10.06
N THR A 123 14.74 1.36 10.49
CA THR A 123 15.34 2.07 11.65
C THR A 123 14.51 1.96 12.92
N ASN A 124 13.33 1.32 12.86
CA ASN A 124 12.28 1.30 13.89
C ASN A 124 11.76 2.72 14.26
N ASP A 125 12.02 3.69 13.39
CA ASP A 125 11.45 5.04 13.44
C ASP A 125 10.56 5.20 12.21
N PRO A 126 9.22 5.12 12.35
CA PRO A 126 8.29 5.11 11.21
C PRO A 126 8.44 6.33 10.30
N GLN A 127 8.79 7.49 10.88
CA GLN A 127 8.94 8.73 10.11
C GLN A 127 10.21 8.70 9.26
N LYS A 128 11.33 8.24 9.80
CA LYS A 128 12.59 8.09 9.05
C LYS A 128 12.43 7.03 7.96
N ASP A 129 11.84 5.90 8.30
CA ASP A 129 11.59 4.81 7.37
C ASP A 129 10.70 5.26 6.20
N TYR A 130 9.64 6.02 6.48
CA TYR A 130 8.80 6.59 5.43
C TYR A 130 9.55 7.59 4.53
N GLN A 131 10.36 8.49 5.10
CA GLN A 131 11.14 9.44 4.29
C GLN A 131 12.17 8.70 3.41
N ALA A 132 12.83 7.70 3.96
CA ALA A 132 13.82 6.91 3.19
C ALA A 132 13.17 6.16 2.02
N VAL A 133 12.03 5.49 2.26
CA VAL A 133 11.34 4.77 1.18
C VAL A 133 10.77 5.72 0.12
N LYS A 134 10.21 6.86 0.52
CA LYS A 134 9.68 7.87 -0.39
C LYS A 134 10.77 8.39 -1.33
N GLN A 135 11.89 8.85 -0.79
CA GLN A 135 13.02 9.36 -1.59
C GLN A 135 13.63 8.27 -2.48
N GLY A 136 13.79 7.05 -1.94
CA GLY A 136 14.35 5.93 -2.70
C GLY A 136 13.48 5.49 -3.87
N PHE A 137 12.17 5.44 -3.70
CA PHE A 137 11.24 5.07 -4.78
C PHE A 137 11.12 6.16 -5.85
N GLU A 138 11.06 7.43 -5.44
CA GLU A 138 11.02 8.55 -6.37
C GLU A 138 12.28 8.57 -7.26
N SER A 139 13.47 8.43 -6.67
CA SER A 139 14.73 8.49 -7.41
C SER A 139 14.98 7.24 -8.28
N LYS A 140 14.64 6.03 -7.80
CA LYS A 140 15.00 4.78 -8.45
C LYS A 140 13.94 4.26 -9.42
N TYR A 141 12.66 4.48 -9.10
CA TYR A 141 11.55 3.86 -9.81
C TYR A 141 10.57 4.87 -10.42
N GLN A 142 10.72 6.18 -10.18
CA GLN A 142 9.76 7.23 -10.54
C GLN A 142 8.35 6.89 -10.01
N ILE A 143 8.30 6.53 -8.74
CA ILE A 143 7.09 6.19 -8.00
C ILE A 143 7.01 7.05 -6.75
N THR A 144 5.95 7.83 -6.62
CA THR A 144 5.67 8.66 -5.45
C THR A 144 4.89 7.86 -4.39
N TRP A 145 5.32 7.95 -3.14
CA TRP A 145 4.58 7.53 -1.96
C TRP A 145 3.68 8.67 -1.48
N LEU A 146 2.38 8.42 -1.36
CA LEU A 146 1.43 9.34 -0.75
C LEU A 146 1.46 9.20 0.78
N ASP A 147 0.53 9.88 1.49
CA ASP A 147 0.53 9.91 2.95
C ASP A 147 0.33 8.50 3.54
N PRO A 148 1.18 8.09 4.50
CA PRO A 148 1.08 6.79 5.14
C PRO A 148 -0.03 6.79 6.20
N ALA A 149 -0.71 5.67 6.33
CA ALA A 149 -1.67 5.46 7.42
C ALA A 149 -0.95 5.12 8.73
N PRO A 150 -1.53 5.47 9.90
CA PRO A 150 -1.03 5.04 11.20
C PRO A 150 -1.23 3.54 11.47
N LEU A 151 -1.96 2.84 10.60
CA LEU A 151 -2.01 1.38 10.58
C LEU A 151 -0.59 0.83 10.51
N ASN A 152 -0.29 -0.17 11.34
CA ASN A 152 1.00 -0.84 11.34
C ASN A 152 0.78 -2.36 11.30
N ASP A 153 1.11 -3.01 10.17
CA ASP A 153 0.99 -4.46 9.97
C ASP A 153 2.33 -5.14 10.21
N THR A 154 2.72 -5.22 11.46
CA THR A 154 3.98 -5.84 11.89
C THR A 154 3.73 -7.06 12.77
N TYR A 155 4.79 -7.67 13.30
CA TYR A 155 4.67 -8.68 14.35
C TYR A 155 4.40 -8.04 15.70
N GLY A 156 3.76 -8.82 16.58
CA GLY A 156 3.53 -8.45 17.96
C GLY A 156 3.33 -9.68 18.85
N VAL A 157 3.14 -9.44 20.12
CA VAL A 157 2.81 -10.49 21.10
C VAL A 157 1.36 -10.34 21.49
N CYS A 158 0.57 -11.40 21.21
CA CYS A 158 -0.85 -11.46 21.49
C CYS A 158 -1.17 -12.50 22.58
N THR A 159 -2.26 -12.25 23.29
CA THR A 159 -2.89 -13.25 24.20
C THR A 159 -4.36 -12.92 24.36
N THR A 160 -5.12 -13.79 25.02
CA THR A 160 -6.51 -13.48 25.36
C THR A 160 -6.60 -12.36 26.41
N GLN A 161 -7.69 -11.58 26.38
CA GLN A 161 -7.96 -10.56 27.40
C GLN A 161 -7.90 -11.14 28.83
N ALA A 162 -8.46 -12.35 29.03
CA ALA A 162 -8.45 -13.01 30.32
C ALA A 162 -7.03 -13.37 30.79
N LYS A 163 -6.18 -13.89 29.89
CA LYS A 163 -4.78 -14.23 30.22
C LYS A 163 -3.97 -12.97 30.51
N ALA A 164 -4.14 -11.89 29.73
CA ALA A 164 -3.45 -10.60 29.98
C ALA A 164 -3.81 -10.05 31.39
N GLN A 165 -5.10 -10.10 31.75
CA GLN A 165 -5.56 -9.70 33.09
C GLN A 165 -4.99 -10.61 34.19
N GLN A 166 -5.00 -11.94 34.00
CA GLN A 166 -4.41 -12.89 34.93
C GLN A 166 -2.91 -12.62 35.17
N LEU A 167 -2.20 -12.30 34.09
CA LEU A 167 -0.77 -11.98 34.17
C LEU A 167 -0.51 -10.56 34.66
N GLY A 168 -1.51 -9.65 34.64
CA GLY A 168 -1.34 -8.25 34.98
C GLY A 168 -0.40 -7.53 34.00
N VAL A 169 -0.54 -7.80 32.67
CA VAL A 169 0.33 -7.25 31.64
C VAL A 169 -0.47 -6.51 30.57
N THR A 170 0.10 -5.39 30.12
CA THR A 170 -0.41 -4.59 28.98
C THR A 170 0.69 -4.30 27.96
N SER A 171 1.96 -4.56 28.32
CA SER A 171 3.11 -4.36 27.44
C SER A 171 4.05 -5.55 27.46
N ILE A 172 4.91 -5.65 26.42
CA ILE A 172 5.87 -6.75 26.27
C ILE A 172 6.89 -6.75 27.41
N SER A 173 7.39 -5.59 27.84
CA SER A 173 8.34 -5.49 28.95
C SER A 173 7.83 -6.14 30.25
N GLN A 174 6.53 -6.07 30.49
CA GLN A 174 5.91 -6.63 31.72
C GLN A 174 5.88 -8.16 31.72
N LEU A 175 6.15 -8.83 30.60
CA LEU A 175 6.31 -10.28 30.53
C LEU A 175 7.64 -10.75 31.13
N ALA A 176 8.69 -9.90 31.17
CA ALA A 176 10.04 -10.32 31.55
C ALA A 176 10.14 -11.14 32.85
N PRO A 177 9.51 -10.73 33.98
CA PRO A 177 9.61 -11.49 35.24
C PRO A 177 8.81 -12.80 35.24
N LYS A 178 7.98 -13.04 34.22
CA LYS A 178 7.04 -14.19 34.14
C LYS A 178 7.37 -15.15 33.00
N ALA A 179 8.13 -14.68 32.01
CA ALA A 179 8.30 -15.34 30.72
C ALA A 179 8.88 -16.76 30.80
N SER A 180 9.76 -17.02 31.77
CA SER A 180 10.35 -18.36 32.00
C SER A 180 9.34 -19.43 32.40
N SER A 181 8.11 -19.05 32.77
CA SER A 181 6.99 -19.98 33.04
C SER A 181 5.97 -20.02 31.88
N LEU A 182 6.05 -19.12 30.90
CA LEU A 182 5.07 -18.97 29.83
C LEU A 182 5.53 -19.66 28.53
N THR A 183 4.55 -20.24 27.83
CA THR A 183 4.74 -20.80 26.48
C THR A 183 4.20 -19.84 25.43
N ILE A 184 4.80 -19.90 24.20
CA ILE A 184 4.38 -19.05 23.11
C ILE A 184 4.23 -19.84 21.81
N ALA A 185 3.07 -19.66 21.14
CA ALA A 185 2.83 -20.12 19.79
C ALA A 185 3.43 -19.14 18.78
N THR A 186 3.88 -19.62 17.62
CA THR A 186 4.40 -18.75 16.57
C THR A 186 4.07 -19.32 15.19
N PRO A 187 3.77 -18.49 14.18
CA PRO A 187 3.75 -18.92 12.78
C PRO A 187 5.16 -19.27 12.29
N PRO A 188 5.35 -19.81 11.08
CA PRO A 188 6.64 -20.37 10.66
C PRO A 188 7.82 -19.37 10.76
N ASP A 189 7.65 -18.15 10.33
CA ASP A 189 8.65 -17.08 10.38
C ASP A 189 8.59 -16.23 11.67
N GLY A 190 7.52 -16.38 12.45
CA GLY A 190 7.37 -15.65 13.71
C GLY A 190 8.39 -16.06 14.79
N LYS A 191 9.08 -17.20 14.63
CA LYS A 191 10.22 -17.51 15.49
C LYS A 191 11.35 -16.52 15.26
N GLN A 192 11.75 -16.30 14.02
CA GLN A 192 12.85 -15.39 13.65
C GLN A 192 12.45 -13.92 13.84
N TYR A 193 11.29 -13.52 13.31
CA TYR A 193 10.86 -12.12 13.28
C TYR A 193 10.01 -11.69 14.47
N GLY A 194 9.65 -12.62 15.35
CA GLY A 194 8.89 -12.39 16.57
C GLY A 194 9.68 -12.78 17.81
N VAL A 195 9.81 -14.08 18.08
CA VAL A 195 10.41 -14.59 19.35
C VAL A 195 11.86 -14.14 19.51
N ASP A 196 12.68 -14.24 18.46
CA ASP A 196 14.10 -13.88 18.52
C ASP A 196 14.27 -12.35 18.65
N VAL A 197 13.36 -11.54 18.09
CA VAL A 197 13.31 -10.09 18.29
C VAL A 197 12.94 -9.75 19.74
N VAL A 198 11.91 -10.38 20.30
CA VAL A 198 11.53 -10.19 21.71
C VAL A 198 12.69 -10.57 22.63
N LYS A 199 13.39 -11.66 22.35
CA LYS A 199 14.59 -12.05 23.11
C LYS A 199 15.72 -11.01 23.01
N SER A 200 15.98 -10.53 21.81
CA SER A 200 17.08 -9.57 21.54
C SER A 200 16.84 -8.22 22.22
N VAL A 201 15.62 -7.67 22.11
CA VAL A 201 15.32 -6.30 22.56
C VAL A 201 14.85 -6.25 24.02
N TYR A 202 14.05 -7.25 24.43
CA TYR A 202 13.47 -7.27 25.77
C TYR A 202 14.23 -8.16 26.76
N GLY A 203 15.16 -9.00 26.27
CA GLY A 203 15.87 -9.98 27.11
C GLY A 203 14.96 -11.14 27.56
N ILE A 204 13.82 -11.32 26.93
CA ILE A 204 12.79 -12.31 27.31
C ILE A 204 13.11 -13.67 26.68
N THR A 205 13.10 -14.72 27.51
CA THR A 205 13.16 -16.10 27.07
C THR A 205 11.95 -16.85 27.62
N PHE A 206 11.15 -17.42 26.72
CA PHE A 206 9.95 -18.18 27.10
C PHE A 206 10.30 -19.60 27.54
N LYS A 207 9.43 -20.23 28.36
CA LYS A 207 9.53 -21.65 28.79
C LYS A 207 9.56 -22.60 27.58
N GLY A 208 8.73 -22.31 26.57
CA GLY A 208 8.62 -23.13 25.37
C GLY A 208 8.13 -22.29 24.19
N VAL A 209 8.61 -22.63 23.00
CA VAL A 209 8.18 -22.02 21.73
C VAL A 209 7.66 -23.13 20.83
N THR A 210 6.43 -23.03 20.38
CA THR A 210 5.80 -23.99 19.46
C THR A 210 5.47 -23.30 18.14
N THR A 211 6.06 -23.80 17.05
CA THR A 211 5.76 -23.29 15.70
C THR A 211 4.58 -24.05 15.10
N TYR A 212 3.61 -23.31 14.60
CA TYR A 212 2.43 -23.80 13.88
C TYR A 212 2.61 -23.53 12.37
N ASN A 213 1.94 -24.31 11.52
CA ASN A 213 2.10 -24.20 10.06
C ASN A 213 1.57 -22.89 9.47
N GLU A 214 0.68 -22.20 10.18
CA GLU A 214 0.09 -20.93 9.79
C GLU A 214 -0.35 -20.12 11.02
N GLU A 215 -0.44 -18.81 10.88
CA GLU A 215 -0.83 -17.90 11.96
C GLU A 215 -2.20 -18.24 12.55
N GLY A 216 -3.18 -18.55 11.70
CA GLY A 216 -4.54 -18.86 12.13
C GLY A 216 -4.66 -19.98 13.15
N LEU A 217 -3.67 -20.88 13.24
CA LEU A 217 -3.63 -21.98 14.22
C LEU A 217 -3.05 -21.54 15.58
N THR A 218 -2.34 -20.43 15.65
CA THR A 218 -1.74 -19.93 16.91
C THR A 218 -2.80 -19.40 17.87
N PHE A 219 -3.86 -18.78 17.36
CA PHE A 219 -4.95 -18.23 18.17
C PHE A 219 -5.76 -19.31 18.89
N PRO A 220 -6.27 -20.38 18.23
CA PRO A 220 -6.92 -21.49 18.91
C PRO A 220 -6.04 -22.17 19.95
N ALA A 221 -4.73 -22.26 19.74
CA ALA A 221 -3.79 -22.83 20.70
C ALA A 221 -3.74 -22.02 22.02
N VAL A 222 -3.82 -20.66 21.91
CA VAL A 222 -3.91 -19.79 23.09
C VAL A 222 -5.31 -19.84 23.71
N MET A 223 -6.38 -19.87 22.91
CA MET A 223 -7.76 -19.94 23.42
C MET A 223 -8.01 -21.24 24.23
N SER A 224 -7.44 -22.36 23.81
CA SER A 224 -7.56 -23.63 24.50
C SER A 224 -6.66 -23.75 25.73
N GLY A 225 -5.75 -22.80 25.95
CA GLY A 225 -4.75 -22.86 27.03
C GLY A 225 -3.57 -23.79 26.74
N ALA A 226 -3.46 -24.34 25.52
CA ALA A 226 -2.29 -25.13 25.11
C ALA A 226 -1.03 -24.27 25.03
N GLN A 227 -1.19 -22.96 24.75
CA GLN A 227 -0.15 -21.94 24.81
C GLN A 227 -0.65 -20.75 25.62
N ASP A 228 0.28 -19.98 26.21
CA ASP A 228 -0.06 -18.78 26.99
C ASP A 228 -0.18 -17.54 26.12
N LEU A 229 0.67 -17.45 25.11
CA LEU A 229 0.83 -16.30 24.23
C LEU A 229 0.97 -16.76 22.76
N ASN A 230 0.85 -15.85 21.83
CA ASN A 230 1.29 -16.09 20.45
C ASN A 230 2.01 -14.87 19.86
N ILE A 231 2.93 -15.15 18.93
CA ILE A 231 3.36 -14.14 17.94
C ILE A 231 2.25 -14.03 16.91
N CYS A 232 1.78 -12.82 16.68
CA CYS A 232 0.67 -12.50 15.78
C CYS A 232 1.08 -11.37 14.85
N TYR A 233 0.41 -11.26 13.70
CA TYR A 233 0.40 -9.99 12.97
C TYR A 233 -0.51 -9.01 13.71
N THR A 234 -0.05 -7.78 13.87
CA THR A 234 -0.77 -6.76 14.65
C THR A 234 -2.13 -6.41 14.05
N THR A 235 -2.36 -6.69 12.77
CA THR A 235 -3.62 -6.45 12.07
C THR A 235 -4.50 -7.70 11.94
N ALA A 236 -4.10 -8.83 12.55
CA ALA A 236 -4.84 -10.09 12.46
C ALA A 236 -6.32 -9.94 12.87
N ALA A 237 -7.22 -10.40 12.00
CA ALA A 237 -8.67 -10.35 12.19
C ALA A 237 -9.12 -11.00 13.51
N LEU A 238 -8.42 -12.06 13.93
CA LEU A 238 -8.76 -12.84 15.14
C LEU A 238 -8.52 -12.05 16.43
N ILE A 239 -7.72 -10.99 16.41
CA ILE A 239 -7.55 -10.09 17.57
C ILE A 239 -8.89 -9.45 17.91
N ALA A 240 -9.57 -8.87 16.94
CA ALA A 240 -10.86 -8.22 17.14
C ALA A 240 -12.01 -9.25 17.31
N LYS A 241 -11.95 -10.38 16.58
CA LYS A 241 -13.01 -11.38 16.55
C LYS A 241 -13.08 -12.20 17.83
N ASP A 242 -11.94 -12.63 18.36
CA ASP A 242 -11.85 -13.60 19.43
C ASP A 242 -11.39 -12.99 20.77
N ASN A 243 -11.55 -11.67 20.91
CA ASN A 243 -11.24 -10.92 22.13
C ASN A 243 -9.80 -11.10 22.63
N PHE A 244 -8.85 -11.07 21.69
CA PHE A 244 -7.43 -11.01 22.00
C PHE A 244 -7.00 -9.59 22.31
N VAL A 245 -5.86 -9.47 22.97
CA VAL A 245 -5.15 -8.22 23.14
C VAL A 245 -3.76 -8.34 22.53
N LEU A 246 -3.38 -7.28 21.84
CA LEU A 246 -2.02 -7.02 21.40
C LEU A 246 -1.29 -6.29 22.52
N LEU A 247 -0.22 -6.88 23.05
CA LEU A 247 0.61 -6.21 24.04
C LEU A 247 1.39 -5.06 23.41
N ASN A 248 1.44 -3.93 24.10
CA ASN A 248 2.18 -2.76 23.62
C ASN A 248 3.67 -3.06 23.47
N ASP A 249 4.23 -2.79 22.31
CA ASP A 249 5.68 -2.84 22.01
C ASP A 249 6.35 -1.57 22.55
N ASP A 250 6.55 -1.51 23.86
CA ASP A 250 7.02 -0.33 24.60
C ASP A 250 8.51 -0.01 24.38
N LYS A 251 9.24 -0.84 23.62
CA LYS A 251 10.62 -0.59 23.19
C LYS A 251 10.79 -0.43 21.68
N ASN A 252 9.69 -0.41 20.90
CA ASN A 252 9.71 -0.33 19.45
C ASN A 252 10.62 -1.41 18.82
N ALA A 253 10.46 -2.66 19.26
CA ALA A 253 11.28 -3.77 18.83
C ALA A 253 10.98 -4.20 17.38
N PHE A 254 9.73 -4.03 16.97
CA PHE A 254 9.29 -4.43 15.64
C PHE A 254 9.31 -3.27 14.65
N PRO A 255 9.75 -3.51 13.39
CA PRO A 255 9.76 -2.47 12.38
C PRO A 255 8.35 -2.01 12.01
N ALA A 256 8.23 -0.77 11.55
CA ALA A 256 6.96 -0.22 11.11
C ALA A 256 6.62 -0.66 9.68
N TYR A 257 5.42 -1.23 9.52
CA TYR A 257 4.81 -1.58 8.22
C TYR A 257 3.57 -0.72 8.02
N ASN A 258 3.77 0.58 7.74
CA ASN A 258 2.68 1.50 7.49
C ASN A 258 2.31 1.50 6.02
N PRO A 259 1.03 1.24 5.65
CA PRO A 259 0.61 1.29 4.26
C PRO A 259 0.45 2.72 3.76
N ALA A 260 0.85 2.92 2.51
CA ALA A 260 0.59 4.14 1.76
C ALA A 260 0.20 3.81 0.32
N PRO A 261 -0.59 4.65 -0.35
CA PRO A 261 -0.74 4.54 -1.79
C PRO A 261 0.59 4.87 -2.46
N ILE A 262 1.10 3.98 -3.32
CA ILE A 262 2.21 4.32 -4.21
C ILE A 262 1.70 4.47 -5.63
N VAL A 263 2.15 5.51 -6.31
CA VAL A 263 1.63 5.93 -7.61
C VAL A 263 2.79 6.25 -8.53
N ARG A 264 2.72 5.83 -9.78
CA ARG A 264 3.70 6.21 -10.80
C ARG A 264 3.68 7.72 -11.05
N ASP A 265 4.84 8.34 -11.19
CA ASP A 265 4.98 9.79 -11.33
C ASP A 265 4.34 10.31 -12.63
N ASP A 266 4.45 9.56 -13.74
CA ASP A 266 3.81 9.91 -15.00
C ASP A 266 2.27 9.93 -14.92
N ILE A 267 1.70 9.17 -14.01
CA ILE A 267 0.26 9.15 -13.71
C ILE A 267 -0.12 10.33 -12.83
N LEU A 268 0.66 10.63 -11.78
CA LEU A 268 0.41 11.80 -10.92
C LEU A 268 0.49 13.13 -11.69
N GLN A 269 1.39 13.23 -12.67
CA GLN A 269 1.48 14.41 -13.54
C GLN A 269 0.20 14.61 -14.38
N LYS A 270 -0.41 13.52 -14.84
CA LYS A 270 -1.65 13.55 -15.65
C LYS A 270 -2.91 13.67 -14.79
N ALA A 271 -2.86 13.17 -13.56
CA ALA A 271 -3.98 13.04 -12.63
C ALA A 271 -3.61 13.54 -11.22
N PRO A 272 -3.30 14.84 -11.02
CA PRO A 272 -2.87 15.37 -9.72
C PRO A 272 -3.93 15.21 -8.63
N GLY A 273 -5.20 15.15 -8.98
CA GLY A 273 -6.32 14.92 -8.05
C GLY A 273 -6.32 13.55 -7.35
N ILE A 274 -5.42 12.61 -7.71
CA ILE A 274 -5.24 11.35 -7.00
C ILE A 274 -4.84 11.59 -5.53
N LYS A 275 -3.97 12.56 -5.25
CA LYS A 275 -3.54 12.91 -3.89
C LYS A 275 -4.72 13.38 -3.04
N ASP A 276 -5.52 14.29 -3.57
CA ASP A 276 -6.68 14.85 -2.87
C ASP A 276 -7.76 13.79 -2.61
N ALA A 277 -7.87 12.80 -3.50
CA ALA A 277 -8.80 11.70 -3.35
C ALA A 277 -8.36 10.68 -2.29
N LEU A 278 -7.06 10.38 -2.18
CA LEU A 278 -6.57 9.27 -1.35
C LEU A 278 -6.03 9.70 0.02
N ASN A 279 -5.36 10.86 0.14
CA ASN A 279 -4.73 11.27 1.39
C ASN A 279 -5.72 11.43 2.58
N PRO A 280 -7.00 11.86 2.40
CA PRO A 280 -7.96 11.91 3.50
C PRO A 280 -8.27 10.56 4.17
N LEU A 281 -7.96 9.44 3.49
CA LEU A 281 -8.12 8.09 4.03
C LEU A 281 -7.07 7.77 5.09
N ALA A 282 -5.82 8.19 4.87
CA ALA A 282 -4.66 7.80 5.69
C ALA A 282 -4.88 7.98 7.20
N PRO A 283 -5.26 9.16 7.74
CA PRO A 283 -5.38 9.35 9.19
C PRO A 283 -6.51 8.54 9.84
N LYS A 284 -7.40 7.96 9.05
CA LYS A 284 -8.56 7.18 9.54
C LYS A 284 -8.27 5.67 9.62
N LEU A 285 -7.22 5.20 8.96
CA LEU A 285 -6.82 3.79 8.94
C LEU A 285 -5.85 3.50 10.07
N THR A 286 -6.36 3.07 11.22
CA THR A 286 -5.55 2.59 12.36
C THR A 286 -5.45 1.05 12.32
N THR A 287 -4.48 0.50 13.06
CA THR A 287 -4.36 -0.96 13.25
C THR A 287 -5.66 -1.59 13.75
N GLN A 288 -6.31 -0.96 14.75
CA GLN A 288 -7.59 -1.45 15.27
C GLN A 288 -8.71 -1.42 14.21
N VAL A 289 -8.75 -0.38 13.38
CA VAL A 289 -9.72 -0.32 12.26
C VAL A 289 -9.47 -1.47 11.29
N SER A 290 -8.21 -1.74 10.92
CA SER A 290 -7.88 -2.85 10.03
C SER A 290 -8.32 -4.20 10.61
N GLN A 291 -8.03 -4.48 11.88
CA GLN A 291 -8.51 -5.69 12.58
C GLN A 291 -10.03 -5.85 12.47
N GLN A 292 -10.79 -4.78 12.75
CA GLN A 292 -12.26 -4.80 12.70
C GLN A 292 -12.80 -5.05 11.29
N LEU A 293 -12.20 -4.42 10.27
CA LEU A 293 -12.61 -4.59 8.88
C LEU A 293 -12.29 -6.00 8.37
N GLN A 294 -11.10 -6.49 8.66
CA GLN A 294 -10.70 -7.85 8.31
C GLN A 294 -11.58 -8.89 9.02
N ALA A 295 -11.94 -8.67 10.31
CA ALA A 295 -12.84 -9.55 11.05
C ALA A 295 -14.22 -9.67 10.39
N LYS A 296 -14.76 -8.58 9.81
CA LYS A 296 -16.02 -8.63 9.04
C LYS A 296 -15.89 -9.48 7.78
N VAL A 297 -14.76 -9.39 7.07
CA VAL A 297 -14.52 -10.20 5.87
C VAL A 297 -14.36 -11.67 6.23
N VAL A 298 -13.59 -11.99 7.26
CA VAL A 298 -13.45 -13.37 7.81
C VAL A 298 -14.79 -13.90 8.33
N GLY A 299 -15.67 -13.01 8.78
CA GLY A 299 -17.06 -13.32 9.17
C GLY A 299 -18.02 -13.52 7.99
N GLY A 300 -17.53 -13.48 6.74
CA GLY A 300 -18.31 -13.77 5.53
C GLY A 300 -18.86 -12.56 4.77
N GLN A 301 -18.57 -11.33 5.19
CA GLN A 301 -18.95 -10.14 4.42
C GLN A 301 -17.98 -9.95 3.23
N SER A 302 -18.50 -9.44 2.10
CA SER A 302 -17.63 -9.17 0.96
C SER A 302 -16.72 -7.97 1.22
N VAL A 303 -15.48 -8.01 0.70
CA VAL A 303 -14.52 -6.89 0.74
C VAL A 303 -15.17 -5.58 0.25
N THR A 304 -15.97 -5.65 -0.82
CA THR A 304 -16.66 -4.47 -1.37
C THR A 304 -17.64 -3.88 -0.38
N GLN A 305 -18.46 -4.70 0.26
CA GLN A 305 -19.45 -4.24 1.25
C GLN A 305 -18.74 -3.60 2.44
N VAL A 306 -17.75 -4.30 3.02
CA VAL A 306 -17.01 -3.81 4.20
C VAL A 306 -16.33 -2.46 3.90
N ALA A 307 -15.62 -2.36 2.78
CA ALA A 307 -14.95 -1.12 2.38
C ALA A 307 -15.94 0.03 2.14
N THR A 308 -17.05 -0.25 1.44
CA THR A 308 -18.08 0.77 1.13
C THR A 308 -18.73 1.31 2.39
N ASP A 309 -19.18 0.42 3.27
CA ASP A 309 -19.90 0.80 4.50
C ASP A 309 -18.99 1.59 5.44
N TRP A 310 -17.74 1.15 5.57
CA TRP A 310 -16.79 1.87 6.40
C TRP A 310 -16.45 3.25 5.84
N LEU A 311 -16.15 3.37 4.54
CA LEU A 311 -15.89 4.68 3.93
C LEU A 311 -17.07 5.65 4.07
N LYS A 312 -18.31 5.17 3.91
CA LYS A 312 -19.52 5.97 4.18
C LYS A 312 -19.61 6.42 5.64
N SER A 313 -19.34 5.52 6.58
CA SER A 313 -19.34 5.85 8.02
C SER A 313 -18.31 6.92 8.39
N GLN A 314 -17.23 7.02 7.59
CA GLN A 314 -16.17 8.01 7.75
C GLN A 314 -16.45 9.32 6.99
N GLY A 315 -17.55 9.43 6.25
CA GLY A 315 -17.87 10.58 5.40
C GLY A 315 -16.93 10.71 4.18
N LEU A 316 -16.30 9.61 3.77
CA LEU A 316 -15.38 9.59 2.64
C LEU A 316 -16.04 9.19 1.32
N LEU A 317 -17.23 8.56 1.37
CA LEU A 317 -18.09 8.27 0.21
C LEU A 317 -19.42 9.03 0.28
#